data_e6ec84d7b1c9046d50357e20a2b2ed30
#
_entry.id   e6ec84d7b1c9046d50357e20a2b2ed30
#
_cell.length_a   1.000
_cell.length_b   1.000
_cell.length_c   1.000
_cell.angle_alpha   90.00
_cell.angle_beta   90.00
_cell.angle_gamma   90.00
#
_symmetry.space_group_name_H-M   'P 1'
#
loop_
_entity.id
_entity.type
_entity.pdbx_description
1 polymer ?
#
loop_
_entity_poly.entity_id
_entity_poly.type
_entity_poly.pdbx_seq_one_letter_code
_entity_poly.pdbx_strand_id
1 'polypeptide(L)'
;MMGSAVRKFALTTHVTSSVGWLGAVAAFLALAIGGLTSTDVPLVRAAYLAMEFITWFVIVPFSVASLLTGLVQALGTPWGLFRHYWVMAKLAVTVVATAILLVHTQPIGAVADGALQGPLAAGDLRPLRLQLVADAVAALFALLAATTLSVYKPWGMTAYGQREAVAPVRAPMSIIWTRSMLLIALGVLILFVAWHLVSGGLHGH
;
A
#
# COMPACT_ATOMS: atom_id res chain seq x y z
N MET A 1 -2.73 -26.23 -0.41
CA MET A 1 -1.69 -25.40 -1.09
C MET A 1 -2.21 -24.99 -2.45
N MET A 2 -1.94 -23.75 -2.86
CA MET A 2 -2.29 -23.25 -4.21
C MET A 2 -1.59 -24.06 -5.30
N GLY A 3 -2.26 -24.27 -6.45
CA GLY A 3 -1.61 -24.80 -7.65
C GLY A 3 -0.50 -23.88 -8.14
N SER A 4 0.48 -24.42 -8.87
CA SER A 4 1.68 -23.68 -9.29
C SER A 4 1.37 -22.43 -10.12
N ALA A 5 0.41 -22.48 -11.03
CA ALA A 5 0.01 -21.33 -11.86
C ALA A 5 -0.62 -20.20 -11.01
N VAL A 6 -1.53 -20.55 -10.10
CA VAL A 6 -2.19 -19.58 -9.21
C VAL A 6 -1.18 -18.91 -8.28
N ARG A 7 -0.21 -19.69 -7.77
CA ARG A 7 0.86 -19.17 -6.92
C ARG A 7 1.75 -18.18 -7.68
N LYS A 8 2.13 -18.49 -8.92
CA LYS A 8 2.92 -17.60 -9.77
C LYS A 8 2.16 -16.30 -10.05
N PHE A 9 0.89 -16.40 -10.43
CA PHE A 9 0.04 -15.24 -10.67
C PHE A 9 -0.06 -14.35 -9.42
N ALA A 10 -0.42 -14.92 -8.26
CA ALA A 10 -0.53 -14.17 -7.01
C ALA A 10 0.79 -13.50 -6.61
N LEU A 11 1.93 -14.19 -6.82
CA LEU A 11 3.24 -13.62 -6.56
C LEU A 11 3.55 -12.46 -7.50
N THR A 12 3.33 -12.62 -8.79
CA THR A 12 3.56 -11.55 -9.77
C THR A 12 2.72 -10.32 -9.45
N THR A 13 1.42 -10.50 -9.21
CA THR A 13 0.51 -9.40 -8.84
C THR A 13 0.97 -8.71 -7.57
N HIS A 14 1.35 -9.48 -6.54
CA HIS A 14 1.84 -8.90 -5.28
C HIS A 14 3.13 -8.10 -5.46
N VAL A 15 4.11 -8.65 -6.20
CA VAL A 15 5.37 -7.96 -6.46
C VAL A 15 5.13 -6.69 -7.27
N THR A 16 4.33 -6.77 -8.34
CA THR A 16 4.01 -5.61 -9.17
C THR A 16 3.32 -4.51 -8.38
N SER A 17 2.30 -4.85 -7.56
CA SER A 17 1.61 -3.85 -6.74
C SER A 17 2.50 -3.27 -5.65
N SER A 18 3.36 -4.08 -5.01
CA SER A 18 4.28 -3.59 -3.97
C SER A 18 5.35 -2.66 -4.53
N VAL A 19 5.95 -3.01 -5.68
CA VAL A 19 6.94 -2.16 -6.37
C VAL A 19 6.29 -0.90 -6.92
N GLY A 20 5.09 -1.03 -7.50
CA GLY A 20 4.30 0.11 -7.97
C GLY A 20 3.97 1.08 -6.84
N TRP A 21 3.56 0.56 -5.67
CA TRP A 21 3.32 1.39 -4.47
C TRP A 21 4.59 2.11 -4.01
N LEU A 22 5.70 1.40 -3.89
CA LEU A 22 7.00 1.98 -3.51
C LEU A 22 7.41 3.10 -4.47
N GLY A 23 7.32 2.87 -5.79
CA GLY A 23 7.65 3.85 -6.81
C GLY A 23 6.74 5.08 -6.78
N ALA A 24 5.43 4.86 -6.57
CA ALA A 24 4.48 5.97 -6.46
C ALA A 24 4.71 6.85 -5.22
N VAL A 25 5.07 6.24 -4.06
CA VAL A 25 5.45 6.99 -2.85
C VAL A 25 6.74 7.78 -3.07
N ALA A 26 7.71 7.21 -3.78
CA ALA A 26 8.93 7.95 -4.13
C ALA A 26 8.66 9.15 -5.04
N ALA A 27 7.77 8.99 -6.03
CA ALA A 27 7.33 10.09 -6.90
C ALA A 27 6.56 11.16 -6.11
N PHE A 28 5.65 10.72 -5.21
CA PHE A 28 4.93 11.62 -4.30
C PHE A 28 5.90 12.43 -3.42
N LEU A 29 6.94 11.80 -2.85
CA LEU A 29 7.95 12.49 -2.07
C LEU A 29 8.71 13.54 -2.89
N ALA A 30 9.08 13.23 -4.13
CA ALA A 30 9.74 14.18 -5.01
C ALA A 30 8.85 15.40 -5.30
N LEU A 31 7.55 15.19 -5.55
CA LEU A 31 6.58 16.26 -5.74
C LEU A 31 6.38 17.08 -4.44
N ALA A 32 6.32 16.42 -3.28
CA ALA A 32 6.17 17.09 -1.99
C ALA A 32 7.36 18.01 -1.69
N ILE A 33 8.59 17.55 -1.94
CA ILE A 33 9.81 18.34 -1.79
C ILE A 33 9.79 19.51 -2.79
N GLY A 34 9.51 19.24 -4.06
CA GLY A 34 9.43 20.28 -5.11
C GLY A 34 8.38 21.35 -4.78
N GLY A 35 7.18 20.92 -4.37
CA GLY A 35 6.12 21.83 -3.94
C GLY A 35 6.49 22.65 -2.69
N LEU A 36 7.24 22.06 -1.74
CA LEU A 36 7.66 22.75 -0.51
C LEU A 36 8.77 23.79 -0.74
N THR A 37 9.71 23.50 -1.65
CA THR A 37 10.93 24.29 -1.84
C THR A 37 10.83 25.29 -2.97
N SER A 38 9.95 25.09 -3.94
CA SER A 38 9.79 25.99 -5.08
C SER A 38 9.10 27.30 -4.70
N THR A 39 9.50 28.38 -5.36
CA THR A 39 8.86 29.71 -5.33
C THR A 39 8.00 29.96 -6.57
N ASP A 40 8.06 29.08 -7.57
CA ASP A 40 7.25 29.15 -8.78
C ASP A 40 5.82 28.68 -8.51
N VAL A 41 4.87 29.60 -8.47
CA VAL A 41 3.47 29.34 -8.13
C VAL A 41 2.82 28.28 -9.04
N PRO A 42 2.94 28.33 -10.38
CA PRO A 42 2.46 27.29 -11.28
C PRO A 42 3.02 25.89 -10.95
N LEU A 43 4.31 25.79 -10.68
CA LEU A 43 4.95 24.52 -10.33
C LEU A 43 4.45 23.96 -8.99
N VAL A 44 4.34 24.83 -7.99
CA VAL A 44 3.81 24.46 -6.66
C VAL A 44 2.38 23.92 -6.78
N ARG A 45 1.53 24.62 -7.53
CA ARG A 45 0.15 24.19 -7.80
C ARG A 45 0.12 22.83 -8.50
N ALA A 46 0.87 22.68 -9.59
CA ALA A 46 0.94 21.44 -10.36
C ALA A 46 1.42 20.26 -9.48
N ALA A 47 2.41 20.49 -8.61
CA ALA A 47 2.94 19.45 -7.72
C ALA A 47 1.85 18.93 -6.76
N TYR A 48 1.11 19.79 -6.07
CA TYR A 48 0.08 19.34 -5.11
C TYR A 48 -1.14 18.71 -5.77
N LEU A 49 -1.57 19.21 -6.93
CA LEU A 49 -2.63 18.55 -7.71
C LEU A 49 -2.19 17.17 -8.22
N ALA A 50 -0.95 17.05 -8.69
CA ALA A 50 -0.39 15.76 -9.10
C ALA A 50 -0.27 14.81 -7.91
N MET A 51 0.10 15.28 -6.72
CA MET A 51 0.16 14.46 -5.49
C MET A 51 -1.21 13.90 -5.12
N GLU A 52 -2.26 14.71 -5.17
CA GLU A 52 -3.63 14.26 -4.94
C GLU A 52 -4.04 13.20 -5.95
N PHE A 53 -3.83 13.46 -7.24
CA PHE A 53 -4.15 12.53 -8.31
C PHE A 53 -3.40 11.19 -8.16
N ILE A 54 -2.08 11.23 -7.94
CA ILE A 54 -1.27 10.02 -7.74
C ILE A 54 -1.73 9.25 -6.49
N THR A 55 -2.09 9.95 -5.42
CA THR A 55 -2.59 9.30 -4.20
C THR A 55 -3.83 8.48 -4.50
N TRP A 56 -4.82 9.08 -5.13
CA TRP A 56 -6.10 8.45 -5.34
C TRP A 56 -6.06 7.37 -6.43
N PHE A 57 -5.36 7.59 -7.52
CA PHE A 57 -5.38 6.67 -8.67
C PHE A 57 -4.24 5.67 -8.72
N VAL A 58 -3.20 5.85 -7.90
CA VAL A 58 -2.03 4.96 -7.91
C VAL A 58 -1.70 4.42 -6.52
N ILE A 59 -1.44 5.31 -5.53
CA ILE A 59 -0.96 4.87 -4.22
C ILE A 59 -2.02 4.04 -3.49
N VAL A 60 -3.24 4.52 -3.38
CA VAL A 60 -4.34 3.83 -2.69
C VAL A 60 -4.67 2.49 -3.36
N PRO A 61 -4.91 2.39 -4.69
CA PRO A 61 -5.14 1.10 -5.34
C PRO A 61 -3.99 0.10 -5.17
N PHE A 62 -2.74 0.54 -5.32
CA PHE A 62 -1.60 -0.36 -5.15
C PHE A 62 -1.38 -0.80 -3.70
N SER A 63 -1.66 0.04 -2.71
CA SER A 63 -1.59 -0.33 -1.30
C SER A 63 -2.59 -1.44 -0.96
N VAL A 64 -3.84 -1.28 -1.40
CA VAL A 64 -4.90 -2.28 -1.21
C VAL A 64 -4.59 -3.57 -1.97
N ALA A 65 -4.14 -3.47 -3.24
CA ALA A 65 -3.76 -4.63 -4.03
C ALA A 65 -2.59 -5.39 -3.40
N SER A 66 -1.57 -4.69 -2.89
CA SER A 66 -0.44 -5.28 -2.18
C SER A 66 -0.88 -5.98 -0.89
N LEU A 67 -1.76 -5.36 -0.10
CA LEU A 67 -2.30 -5.95 1.12
C LEU A 67 -3.09 -7.23 0.84
N LEU A 68 -4.06 -7.17 -0.09
CA LEU A 68 -4.92 -8.31 -0.43
C LEU A 68 -4.13 -9.47 -1.03
N THR A 69 -3.25 -9.20 -1.97
CA THR A 69 -2.42 -10.24 -2.60
C THR A 69 -1.39 -10.81 -1.63
N GLY A 70 -0.86 -10.01 -0.72
CA GLY A 70 0.00 -10.46 0.37
C GLY A 70 -0.72 -11.41 1.33
N LEU A 71 -1.97 -11.09 1.69
CA LEU A 71 -2.81 -11.96 2.52
C LEU A 71 -3.11 -13.28 1.81
N VAL A 72 -3.49 -13.24 0.53
CA VAL A 72 -3.71 -14.45 -0.29
C VAL A 72 -2.46 -15.33 -0.32
N GLN A 73 -1.28 -14.74 -0.49
CA GLN A 73 -0.03 -15.50 -0.47
C GLN A 73 0.28 -16.09 0.91
N ALA A 74 0.09 -15.33 1.98
CA ALA A 74 0.33 -15.82 3.34
C ALA A 74 -0.57 -17.01 3.67
N LEU A 75 -1.85 -16.98 3.27
CA LEU A 75 -2.81 -18.06 3.49
C LEU A 75 -2.63 -19.25 2.53
N GLY A 76 -2.21 -18.98 1.30
CA GLY A 76 -2.12 -19.98 0.23
C GLY A 76 -0.77 -20.70 0.11
N THR A 77 0.23 -20.31 0.89
CA THR A 77 1.60 -20.87 0.82
C THR A 77 2.01 -21.54 2.14
N PRO A 78 3.07 -22.37 2.14
CA PRO A 78 3.60 -23.00 3.38
C PRO A 78 4.07 -21.97 4.42
N TRP A 79 4.31 -20.73 4.02
CA TRP A 79 4.77 -19.69 4.95
C TRP A 79 3.75 -19.37 6.03
N GLY A 80 2.45 -19.43 5.72
CA GLY A 80 1.35 -19.22 6.67
C GLY A 80 1.35 -17.81 7.29
N LEU A 81 0.16 -17.32 7.65
CA LEU A 81 0.02 -15.97 8.21
C LEU A 81 0.71 -15.83 9.58
N PHE A 82 0.56 -16.84 10.43
CA PHE A 82 1.06 -16.83 11.82
C PHE A 82 2.23 -17.80 12.07
N ARG A 83 2.75 -18.45 11.03
CA ARG A 83 3.82 -19.44 11.17
C ARG A 83 5.21 -18.81 11.32
N HIS A 84 5.41 -17.61 10.78
CA HIS A 84 6.72 -16.95 10.74
C HIS A 84 6.61 -15.50 11.23
N TYR A 85 7.53 -15.10 12.11
CA TYR A 85 7.55 -13.73 12.65
C TYR A 85 7.69 -12.65 11.57
N TRP A 86 8.52 -12.90 10.54
CA TRP A 86 8.71 -11.94 9.45
C TRP A 86 7.46 -11.71 8.60
N VAL A 87 6.60 -12.73 8.45
CA VAL A 87 5.31 -12.59 7.75
C VAL A 87 4.36 -11.71 8.55
N MET A 88 4.29 -11.93 9.87
CA MET A 88 3.47 -11.13 10.78
C MET A 88 3.94 -9.66 10.82
N ALA A 89 5.25 -9.45 10.96
CA ALA A 89 5.83 -8.11 10.98
C ALA A 89 5.55 -7.36 9.68
N LYS A 90 5.76 -8.00 8.53
CA LYS A 90 5.44 -7.42 7.21
C LYS A 90 3.96 -7.08 7.09
N LEU A 91 3.07 -7.98 7.49
CA LEU A 91 1.63 -7.71 7.45
C LEU A 91 1.27 -6.51 8.33
N ALA A 92 1.78 -6.48 9.57
CA ALA A 92 1.53 -5.36 10.48
C ALA A 92 1.99 -4.03 9.88
N VAL A 93 3.21 -3.96 9.35
CA VAL A 93 3.73 -2.76 8.67
C VAL A 93 2.83 -2.35 7.51
N THR A 94 2.41 -3.30 6.66
CA THR A 94 1.57 -3.00 5.49
C THR A 94 0.18 -2.52 5.89
N VAL A 95 -0.45 -3.14 6.89
CA VAL A 95 -1.76 -2.72 7.41
C VAL A 95 -1.68 -1.32 8.00
N VAL A 96 -0.70 -1.06 8.86
CA VAL A 96 -0.50 0.25 9.49
C VAL A 96 -0.22 1.32 8.44
N ALA A 97 0.67 1.05 7.47
CA ALA A 97 0.97 1.99 6.39
C ALA A 97 -0.26 2.30 5.53
N THR A 98 -1.09 1.30 5.22
CA THR A 98 -2.34 1.50 4.47
C THR A 98 -3.36 2.29 5.28
N ALA A 99 -3.50 2.02 6.59
CA ALA A 99 -4.41 2.76 7.45
C ALA A 99 -4.00 4.23 7.59
N ILE A 100 -2.71 4.49 7.83
CA ILE A 100 -2.16 5.85 7.89
C ILE A 100 -2.40 6.57 6.55
N LEU A 101 -2.12 5.93 5.41
CA LEU A 101 -2.37 6.49 4.08
C LEU A 101 -3.82 6.95 3.93
N LEU A 102 -4.80 6.10 4.30
CA LEU A 102 -6.22 6.43 4.17
C LEU A 102 -6.63 7.63 5.04
N VAL A 103 -6.06 7.77 6.23
CA VAL A 103 -6.27 8.94 7.09
C VAL A 103 -5.65 10.20 6.47
N HIS A 104 -4.48 10.08 5.83
CA HIS A 104 -3.74 11.22 5.27
C HIS A 104 -4.25 11.67 3.88
N THR A 105 -5.25 11.03 3.31
CA THR A 105 -5.88 11.53 2.06
C THR A 105 -6.55 12.90 2.27
N GLN A 106 -7.10 13.19 3.44
CA GLN A 106 -7.72 14.49 3.76
C GLN A 106 -6.71 15.65 3.78
N PRO A 107 -5.56 15.59 4.49
CA PRO A 107 -4.53 16.60 4.40
C PRO A 107 -4.01 16.86 2.98
N ILE A 108 -3.90 15.81 2.16
CA ILE A 108 -3.45 15.94 0.76
C ILE A 108 -4.47 16.77 -0.04
N GLY A 109 -5.76 16.46 0.06
CA GLY A 109 -6.83 17.22 -0.59
C GLY A 109 -6.86 18.67 -0.11
N ALA A 110 -6.74 18.93 1.18
CA ALA A 110 -6.73 20.29 1.73
C ALA A 110 -5.59 21.16 1.17
N VAL A 111 -4.40 20.59 0.95
CA VAL A 111 -3.29 21.31 0.34
C VAL A 111 -3.51 21.51 -1.16
N ALA A 112 -4.08 20.54 -1.86
CA ALA A 112 -4.45 20.65 -3.28
C ALA A 112 -5.50 21.73 -3.50
N ASP A 113 -6.57 21.77 -2.69
CA ASP A 113 -7.62 22.78 -2.71
C ASP A 113 -7.05 24.18 -2.43
N GLY A 114 -6.19 24.29 -1.42
CA GLY A 114 -5.49 25.54 -1.12
C GLY A 114 -4.64 26.04 -2.30
N ALA A 115 -4.03 25.13 -3.05
CA ALA A 115 -3.26 25.46 -4.24
C ALA A 115 -4.13 25.95 -5.41
N LEU A 116 -5.41 25.57 -5.46
CA LEU A 116 -6.37 26.07 -6.45
C LEU A 116 -6.86 27.48 -6.13
N GLN A 117 -7.01 27.83 -4.85
CA GLN A 117 -7.59 29.11 -4.41
C GLN A 117 -6.63 30.30 -4.56
N GLY A 118 -5.34 30.09 -4.75
CA GLY A 118 -4.36 31.16 -4.95
C GLY A 118 -2.92 30.74 -4.62
N PRO A 119 -2.00 31.70 -4.56
CA PRO A 119 -0.66 31.42 -4.06
C PRO A 119 -0.80 30.88 -2.64
N LEU A 120 -0.28 29.67 -2.38
CA LEU A 120 -0.26 29.12 -1.04
C LEU A 120 0.49 30.09 -0.13
N ALA A 121 -0.27 30.93 0.60
CA ALA A 121 0.31 31.88 1.54
C ALA A 121 1.24 31.10 2.47
N ALA A 122 2.48 31.55 2.57
CA ALA A 122 3.58 30.79 3.17
C ALA A 122 3.36 30.40 4.65
N GLY A 123 2.31 30.93 5.30
CA GLY A 123 1.99 30.71 6.70
C GLY A 123 1.02 29.56 6.98
N ASP A 124 -0.13 29.55 6.36
CA ASP A 124 -1.26 28.73 6.86
C ASP A 124 -1.15 27.23 6.55
N LEU A 125 -0.58 26.85 5.40
CA LEU A 125 -0.48 25.43 5.01
C LEU A 125 0.95 24.86 5.11
N ARG A 126 1.92 25.64 5.58
CA ARG A 126 3.30 25.16 5.71
C ARG A 126 3.44 23.95 6.66
N PRO A 127 2.77 23.89 7.81
CA PRO A 127 2.82 22.71 8.66
C PRO A 127 2.29 21.44 7.96
N LEU A 128 1.18 21.56 7.22
CA LEU A 128 0.63 20.45 6.42
C LEU A 128 1.61 19.99 5.34
N ARG A 129 2.20 20.92 4.62
CA ARG A 129 3.18 20.63 3.57
C ARG A 129 4.43 19.93 4.10
N LEU A 130 4.92 20.33 5.28
CA LEU A 130 6.00 19.62 5.98
C LEU A 130 5.57 18.23 6.44
N GLN A 131 4.35 18.09 6.94
CA GLN A 131 3.79 16.80 7.33
C GLN A 131 3.73 15.85 6.13
N LEU A 132 3.29 16.29 4.94
CA LEU A 132 3.25 15.44 3.74
C LEU A 132 4.64 14.90 3.36
N VAL A 133 5.69 15.72 3.50
CA VAL A 133 7.07 15.25 3.29
C VAL A 133 7.47 14.22 4.33
N ALA A 134 7.21 14.48 5.60
CA ALA A 134 7.56 13.57 6.69
C ALA A 134 6.83 12.21 6.55
N ASP A 135 5.54 12.25 6.22
CA ASP A 135 4.72 11.05 6.00
C ASP A 135 5.20 10.24 4.81
N ALA A 136 5.57 10.90 3.70
CA ALA A 136 6.11 10.23 2.52
C ALA A 136 7.47 9.57 2.83
N VAL A 137 8.34 10.24 3.58
CA VAL A 137 9.61 9.66 4.04
C VAL A 137 9.36 8.44 4.94
N ALA A 138 8.47 8.56 5.92
CA ALA A 138 8.11 7.45 6.82
C ALA A 138 7.51 6.27 6.05
N ALA A 139 6.61 6.52 5.10
CA ALA A 139 6.03 5.51 4.24
C ALA A 139 7.10 4.81 3.39
N LEU A 140 8.03 5.56 2.81
CA LEU A 140 9.13 5.00 2.03
C LEU A 140 9.99 4.05 2.87
N PHE A 141 10.38 4.46 4.09
CA PHE A 141 11.12 3.60 5.02
C PHE A 141 10.33 2.35 5.41
N ALA A 142 9.03 2.48 5.69
CA ALA A 142 8.17 1.34 6.02
C ALA A 142 8.08 0.32 4.85
N LEU A 143 7.94 0.80 3.61
CA LEU A 143 7.89 -0.05 2.43
C LEU A 143 9.24 -0.71 2.13
N LEU A 144 10.35 0.00 2.31
CA LEU A 144 11.70 -0.58 2.21
C LEU A 144 11.94 -1.63 3.29
N ALA A 145 11.51 -1.39 4.52
CA ALA A 145 11.59 -2.37 5.61
C ALA A 145 10.76 -3.62 5.28
N ALA A 146 9.52 -3.47 4.80
CA ALA A 146 8.68 -4.59 4.37
C ALA A 146 9.31 -5.39 3.22
N THR A 147 9.97 -4.70 2.27
CA THR A 147 10.71 -5.32 1.17
C THR A 147 11.92 -6.11 1.70
N THR A 148 12.70 -5.50 2.59
CA THR A 148 13.85 -6.13 3.25
C THR A 148 13.44 -7.39 4.01
N LEU A 149 12.37 -7.33 4.80
CA LEU A 149 11.79 -8.49 5.50
C LEU A 149 11.39 -9.61 4.53
N SER A 150 10.94 -9.25 3.33
CA SER A 150 10.56 -10.24 2.31
C SER A 150 11.74 -10.95 1.67
N VAL A 151 12.87 -10.25 1.53
CA VAL A 151 14.10 -10.77 0.93
C VAL A 151 14.89 -11.59 1.95
N TYR A 152 15.20 -11.01 3.10
CA TYR A 152 16.07 -11.63 4.11
C TYR A 152 15.36 -12.66 4.97
N LYS A 153 14.01 -12.57 5.13
CA LYS A 153 13.20 -13.49 5.95
C LYS A 153 13.80 -13.74 7.33
N PRO A 154 14.15 -12.67 8.07
CA PRO A 154 14.77 -12.81 9.37
C PRO A 154 13.81 -13.51 10.33
N TRP A 155 14.34 -14.02 11.43
CA TRP A 155 13.61 -14.72 12.48
C TRP A 155 12.95 -16.02 12.00
N GLY A 156 12.95 -17.01 12.87
CA GLY A 156 12.44 -18.34 12.60
C GLY A 156 10.92 -18.45 12.67
N MET A 157 10.47 -19.69 12.83
CA MET A 157 9.07 -20.00 13.05
C MET A 157 8.60 -19.53 14.41
N THR A 158 7.35 -19.10 14.49
CA THR A 158 6.64 -18.85 15.75
C THR A 158 6.41 -20.19 16.51
N ALA A 159 6.09 -20.11 17.79
CA ALA A 159 5.70 -21.31 18.57
C ALA A 159 4.52 -22.04 17.93
N TYR A 160 3.58 -21.34 17.31
CA TYR A 160 2.48 -21.91 16.54
C TYR A 160 3.02 -22.65 15.30
N GLY A 161 3.90 -22.03 14.53
CA GLY A 161 4.51 -22.64 13.34
C GLY A 161 5.31 -23.90 13.65
N GLN A 162 6.04 -23.92 14.77
CA GLN A 162 6.79 -25.10 15.25
C GLN A 162 5.86 -26.25 15.61
N ARG A 163 4.78 -25.99 16.35
CA ARG A 163 3.78 -27.02 16.72
C ARG A 163 3.10 -27.60 15.50
N GLU A 164 2.80 -26.79 14.51
CA GLU A 164 2.13 -27.24 13.28
C GLU A 164 3.07 -28.02 12.36
N ALA A 165 4.37 -27.74 12.40
CA ALA A 165 5.39 -28.50 11.66
C ALA A 165 5.58 -29.92 12.18
N VAL A 166 5.34 -30.15 13.47
CA VAL A 166 5.43 -31.47 14.14
C VAL A 166 4.11 -32.26 14.06
N ALA A 167 2.99 -31.58 13.82
CA ALA A 167 1.68 -32.23 13.71
C ALA A 167 1.58 -33.09 12.43
N PRO A 168 0.87 -34.24 12.46
CA PRO A 168 0.64 -35.04 11.27
C PRO A 168 -0.02 -34.19 10.19
N VAL A 169 0.44 -34.38 8.93
CA VAL A 169 0.04 -33.59 7.75
C VAL A 169 -1.48 -33.51 7.66
N ARG A 170 -2.05 -32.38 8.03
CA ARG A 170 -3.46 -32.07 7.73
C ARG A 170 -3.65 -32.01 6.22
N ALA A 171 -4.76 -32.55 5.73
CA ALA A 171 -5.11 -32.48 4.32
C ALA A 171 -4.94 -31.03 3.81
N PRO A 172 -4.29 -30.82 2.66
CA PRO A 172 -4.08 -29.48 2.13
C PRO A 172 -5.44 -28.80 1.93
N MET A 173 -5.51 -27.54 2.33
CA MET A 173 -6.68 -26.68 2.07
C MET A 173 -7.06 -26.83 0.60
N SER A 174 -8.28 -27.25 0.32
CA SER A 174 -8.68 -27.66 -1.03
C SER A 174 -8.40 -26.54 -2.04
N ILE A 175 -8.01 -26.90 -3.25
CA ILE A 175 -7.78 -25.97 -4.37
C ILE A 175 -8.99 -25.04 -4.58
N ILE A 176 -10.19 -25.54 -4.27
CA ILE A 176 -11.45 -24.79 -4.34
C ILE A 176 -11.41 -23.59 -3.37
N TRP A 177 -11.04 -23.80 -2.10
CA TRP A 177 -10.96 -22.73 -1.11
C TRP A 177 -9.93 -21.66 -1.49
N THR A 178 -8.77 -22.06 -2.01
CA THR A 178 -7.73 -21.12 -2.43
C THR A 178 -8.16 -20.30 -3.64
N ARG A 179 -8.83 -20.92 -4.62
CA ARG A 179 -9.41 -20.22 -5.76
C ARG A 179 -10.51 -19.26 -5.35
N SER A 180 -11.39 -19.69 -4.44
CA SER A 180 -12.46 -18.84 -3.91
C SER A 180 -11.90 -17.63 -3.17
N MET A 181 -10.90 -17.79 -2.32
CA MET A 181 -10.25 -16.67 -1.63
C MET A 181 -9.59 -15.68 -2.61
N LEU A 182 -8.94 -16.18 -3.66
CA LEU A 182 -8.32 -15.35 -4.68
C LEU A 182 -9.36 -14.58 -5.50
N LEU A 183 -10.47 -15.23 -5.85
CA LEU A 183 -11.59 -14.58 -6.56
C LEU A 183 -12.29 -13.56 -5.67
N ILE A 184 -12.47 -13.83 -4.39
CA ILE A 184 -13.02 -12.87 -3.42
C ILE A 184 -12.08 -11.66 -3.28
N ALA A 185 -10.77 -11.89 -3.09
CA ALA A 185 -9.79 -10.81 -2.99
C ALA A 185 -9.75 -9.95 -4.26
N LEU A 186 -9.79 -10.58 -5.44
CA LEU A 186 -9.87 -9.89 -6.73
C LEU A 186 -11.18 -9.12 -6.87
N GLY A 187 -12.30 -9.73 -6.48
CA GLY A 187 -13.62 -9.08 -6.50
C GLY A 187 -13.67 -7.86 -5.57
N VAL A 188 -13.15 -7.99 -4.34
CA VAL A 188 -13.04 -6.86 -3.40
C VAL A 188 -12.15 -5.76 -3.96
N LEU A 189 -11.02 -6.11 -4.57
CA LEU A 189 -10.13 -5.14 -5.21
C LEU A 189 -10.82 -4.41 -6.35
N ILE A 190 -11.50 -5.14 -7.25
CA ILE A 190 -12.23 -4.54 -8.39
C ILE A 190 -13.35 -3.61 -7.88
N LEU A 191 -14.14 -4.06 -6.91
CA LEU A 191 -15.21 -3.26 -6.32
C LEU A 191 -14.65 -2.02 -5.61
N PHE A 192 -13.55 -2.17 -4.88
CA PHE A 192 -12.87 -1.06 -4.23
C PHE A 192 -12.36 -0.04 -5.25
N VAL A 193 -11.67 -0.49 -6.31
CA VAL A 193 -11.16 0.38 -7.36
C VAL A 193 -12.32 1.06 -8.11
N ALA A 194 -13.37 0.32 -8.45
CA ALA A 194 -14.54 0.86 -9.12
C ALA A 194 -15.25 1.91 -8.25
N TRP A 195 -15.52 1.59 -6.98
CA TRP A 195 -16.10 2.54 -6.02
C TRP A 195 -15.23 3.78 -5.86
N HIS A 196 -13.93 3.58 -5.76
CA HIS A 196 -12.94 4.63 -5.58
C HIS A 196 -12.88 5.58 -6.79
N LEU A 197 -12.86 5.02 -8.01
CA LEU A 197 -12.90 5.81 -9.25
C LEU A 197 -14.21 6.60 -9.39
N VAL A 198 -15.33 6.00 -8.99
CA VAL A 198 -16.65 6.66 -9.04
C VAL A 198 -16.77 7.73 -7.95
N SER A 199 -16.35 7.43 -6.72
CA SER A 199 -16.45 8.37 -5.59
C SER A 199 -15.41 9.49 -5.65
N GLY A 200 -14.17 9.19 -6.05
CA GLY A 200 -13.10 10.17 -6.19
C GLY A 200 -13.24 11.06 -7.42
N GLY A 201 -13.96 10.59 -8.45
CA GLY A 201 -14.23 11.37 -9.67
C GLY A 201 -15.45 12.30 -9.57
N LEU A 202 -16.30 12.13 -8.55
CA LEU A 202 -17.56 12.90 -8.40
C LEU A 202 -17.47 14.05 -7.38
N HIS A 203 -16.35 14.22 -6.68
CA HIS A 203 -16.10 15.33 -5.77
C HIS A 203 -15.23 16.43 -6.38
N GLY A 204 -15.01 16.36 -7.68
CA GLY A 204 -14.37 17.41 -8.45
C GLY A 204 -15.42 18.37 -9.03
N HIS A 205 -15.47 19.56 -8.47
CA HIS A 205 -16.10 20.79 -8.98
C HIS A 205 -17.53 21.04 -8.60
#